data_bcc8e20c634a884f3c83d4da19dee145
#
_entry.id   bcc8e20c634a884f3c83d4da19dee145
#
_cell.length_a   1.000
_cell.length_b   1.000
_cell.length_c   1.000
_cell.angle_alpha   90.00
_cell.angle_beta   90.00
_cell.angle_gamma   90.00
#
_symmetry.space_group_name_H-M   'P 1'
#
loop_
_entity.id
_entity.type
_entity.pdbx_description
1 polymer ?
#
loop_
_entity_poly.entity_id
_entity_poly.type
_entity_poly.pdbx_seq_one_letter_code
_entity_poly.pdbx_strand_id
1 'polypeptide(L)'
;MKNIEIIEGISNKNKNYIIKWTNEKGKIFLEQWAGTNLDYPLTDSQIDDLNNICSIFCENEFVGIIQKIRIELDNIHIGRFMINPELTGKGLGKRALMEFINLIFQEKNVNSITLNVFDYNVGAKKLYDNVGFKVVNVTENPMKKYMMIMKKGEK
;
A
#
# COMPACT_ATOMS: atom_id res chain seq x y z
N MET A 1 -12.60 -0.42 -19.58
CA MET A 1 -11.87 -0.25 -18.30
C MET A 1 -10.51 -0.93 -18.38
N LYS A 2 -9.49 -0.28 -17.86
CA LYS A 2 -8.15 -0.86 -17.84
C LYS A 2 -8.08 -2.00 -16.83
N ASN A 3 -7.37 -3.05 -17.21
CA ASN A 3 -7.21 -4.24 -16.39
C ASN A 3 -6.12 -4.06 -15.32
N ILE A 4 -6.46 -4.36 -14.06
CA ILE A 4 -5.52 -4.34 -12.95
C ILE A 4 -5.16 -5.77 -12.60
N GLU A 5 -3.86 -6.05 -12.46
CA GLU A 5 -3.36 -7.32 -11.95
C GLU A 5 -2.46 -7.10 -10.75
N ILE A 6 -2.59 -7.96 -9.75
CA ILE A 6 -1.74 -7.95 -8.55
C ILE A 6 -0.97 -9.27 -8.56
N ILE A 7 0.35 -9.20 -8.55
CA ILE A 7 1.22 -10.37 -8.62
C ILE A 7 2.18 -10.37 -7.43
N GLU A 8 2.32 -11.49 -6.75
CA GLU A 8 3.27 -11.61 -5.64
C GLU A 8 4.70 -11.44 -6.14
N GLY A 9 5.50 -10.71 -5.37
CA GLY A 9 6.90 -10.47 -5.66
C GLY A 9 7.13 -9.21 -6.50
N ILE A 10 8.39 -8.93 -6.76
CA ILE A 10 8.80 -7.79 -7.58
C ILE A 10 10.11 -8.14 -8.30
N SER A 11 10.17 -7.84 -9.60
CA SER A 11 11.37 -8.06 -10.39
C SER A 11 12.45 -7.01 -10.08
N ASN A 12 13.70 -7.32 -10.41
CA ASN A 12 14.80 -6.35 -10.25
C ASN A 12 14.56 -5.08 -11.05
N LYS A 13 14.04 -5.21 -12.26
CA LYS A 13 13.70 -4.07 -13.10
C LYS A 13 12.68 -3.17 -12.41
N ASN A 14 11.66 -3.76 -11.81
CA ASN A 14 10.58 -3.00 -11.20
C ASN A 14 10.98 -2.40 -9.85
N LYS A 15 11.89 -3.04 -9.10
CA LYS A 15 12.52 -2.41 -7.93
C LYS A 15 13.22 -1.11 -8.31
N ASN A 16 13.90 -1.08 -9.44
CA ASN A 16 14.58 0.12 -9.90
C ASN A 16 13.61 1.26 -10.16
N TYR A 17 12.40 0.98 -10.67
CA TYR A 17 11.37 2.01 -10.80
C TYR A 17 10.93 2.55 -9.44
N ILE A 18 10.70 1.69 -8.47
CA ILE A 18 10.32 2.12 -7.11
C ILE A 18 11.38 3.01 -6.51
N ILE A 19 12.65 2.63 -6.63
CA ILE A 19 13.77 3.40 -6.12
C ILE A 19 13.85 4.77 -6.80
N LYS A 20 13.75 4.78 -8.12
CA LYS A 20 13.81 6.02 -8.90
C LYS A 20 12.67 6.98 -8.54
N TRP A 21 11.43 6.48 -8.57
CA TRP A 21 10.28 7.33 -8.26
C TRP A 21 10.37 7.91 -6.85
N THR A 22 10.79 7.08 -5.90
CA THR A 22 10.89 7.50 -4.50
C THR A 22 11.99 8.54 -4.30
N ASN A 23 13.19 8.25 -4.81
CA ASN A 23 14.34 9.12 -4.56
C ASN A 23 14.24 10.45 -5.30
N GLU A 24 13.53 10.47 -6.42
CA GLU A 24 13.25 11.74 -7.12
C GLU A 24 12.27 12.63 -6.35
N LYS A 25 11.35 12.02 -5.60
CA LYS A 25 10.35 12.75 -4.82
C LYS A 25 10.86 13.21 -3.45
N GLY A 26 11.76 12.45 -2.84
CA GLY A 26 12.41 12.84 -1.60
C GLY A 26 11.97 12.05 -0.37
N LYS A 27 12.57 12.41 0.76
CA LYS A 27 12.42 11.69 2.03
C LYS A 27 10.98 11.66 2.53
N ILE A 28 10.26 12.77 2.43
CA ILE A 28 8.87 12.85 2.92
C ILE A 28 7.97 11.88 2.13
N PHE A 29 8.19 11.81 0.82
CA PHE A 29 7.44 10.87 -0.02
C PHE A 29 7.71 9.42 0.39
N LEU A 30 8.97 9.08 0.68
CA LEU A 30 9.31 7.75 1.18
C LEU A 30 8.55 7.44 2.48
N GLU A 31 8.54 8.37 3.42
CA GLU A 31 7.84 8.18 4.69
C GLU A 31 6.34 8.01 4.50
N GLN A 32 5.75 8.73 3.54
CA GLN A 32 4.32 8.63 3.27
C GLN A 32 3.89 7.24 2.82
N TRP A 33 4.65 6.61 1.92
CA TRP A 33 4.24 5.29 1.43
C TRP A 33 4.88 4.14 2.21
N ALA A 34 6.05 4.35 2.79
CA ALA A 34 6.83 3.25 3.38
C ALA A 34 6.92 3.29 4.90
N GLY A 35 6.52 4.40 5.53
CA GLY A 35 6.69 4.60 6.96
C GLY A 35 8.10 5.07 7.28
N THR A 36 8.44 5.06 8.57
CA THR A 36 9.70 5.66 9.05
C THR A 36 10.83 4.65 9.26
N ASN A 37 10.59 3.37 8.93
CA ASN A 37 11.57 2.31 9.15
C ASN A 37 12.53 2.08 7.98
N LEU A 38 12.32 2.74 6.85
CA LEU A 38 13.22 2.68 5.72
C LEU A 38 14.02 3.97 5.62
N ASP A 39 15.29 3.85 5.25
CA ASP A 39 16.18 4.99 5.16
C ASP A 39 16.16 5.63 3.77
N TYR A 40 16.28 6.95 3.75
CA TYR A 40 16.41 7.70 2.50
C TYR A 40 17.91 7.99 2.24
N PRO A 41 18.42 7.82 1.02
CA PRO A 41 17.72 7.35 -0.17
C PRO A 41 17.42 5.86 -0.11
N LEU A 42 16.32 5.48 -0.74
CA LEU A 42 15.89 4.08 -0.79
C LEU A 42 16.87 3.25 -1.62
N THR A 43 17.15 2.04 -1.16
CA THR A 43 18.08 1.13 -1.82
C THR A 43 17.41 -0.20 -2.16
N ASP A 44 18.05 -0.93 -3.09
CA ASP A 44 17.60 -2.24 -3.52
C ASP A 44 17.50 -3.23 -2.35
N SER A 45 18.52 -3.24 -1.47
CA SER A 45 18.54 -4.16 -0.35
C SER A 45 17.42 -3.91 0.65
N GLN A 46 17.00 -2.67 0.83
CA GLN A 46 15.86 -2.38 1.71
C GLN A 46 14.57 -2.96 1.17
N ILE A 47 14.37 -2.94 -0.14
CA ILE A 47 13.19 -3.54 -0.76
C ILE A 47 13.24 -5.06 -0.63
N ASP A 48 14.41 -5.66 -0.85
CA ASP A 48 14.59 -7.11 -0.72
C ASP A 48 14.27 -7.62 0.68
N ASP A 49 14.46 -6.80 1.70
CA ASP A 49 14.16 -7.16 3.08
C ASP A 49 12.67 -7.08 3.42
N LEU A 50 11.83 -6.56 2.53
CA LEU A 50 10.40 -6.47 2.76
C LEU A 50 9.70 -7.78 2.36
N ASN A 51 8.92 -8.32 3.30
CA ASN A 51 8.17 -9.56 3.07
C ASN A 51 6.89 -9.30 2.29
N ASN A 52 6.52 -10.24 1.43
CA ASN A 52 5.18 -10.25 0.82
C ASN A 52 4.83 -8.98 0.06
N ILE A 53 5.80 -8.45 -0.67
CA ILE A 53 5.55 -7.35 -1.60
C ILE A 53 4.77 -7.90 -2.78
N CYS A 54 3.73 -7.18 -3.19
CA CYS A 54 2.96 -7.48 -4.39
C CYS A 54 3.17 -6.36 -5.40
N SER A 55 3.35 -6.74 -6.65
CA SER A 55 3.47 -5.80 -7.77
C SER A 55 2.09 -5.53 -8.35
N ILE A 56 1.85 -4.27 -8.69
CA ILE A 56 0.61 -3.83 -9.31
C ILE A 56 0.88 -3.52 -10.78
N PHE A 57 0.07 -4.14 -11.65
CA PHE A 57 0.14 -3.89 -13.09
C PHE A 57 -1.18 -3.33 -13.58
N CYS A 58 -1.11 -2.40 -14.52
CA CYS A 58 -2.27 -1.87 -15.23
C CYS A 58 -2.02 -2.01 -16.71
N GLU A 59 -2.85 -2.76 -17.41
CA GLU A 59 -2.67 -3.07 -18.84
C GLU A 59 -1.26 -3.60 -19.13
N ASN A 60 -0.79 -4.51 -18.30
CA ASN A 60 0.52 -5.15 -18.39
C ASN A 60 1.71 -4.23 -18.10
N GLU A 61 1.48 -3.00 -17.66
CA GLU A 61 2.54 -2.09 -17.22
C GLU A 61 2.65 -2.09 -15.70
N PHE A 62 3.88 -2.15 -15.19
CA PHE A 62 4.12 -2.03 -13.75
C PHE A 62 3.83 -0.60 -13.30
N VAL A 63 2.94 -0.46 -12.32
CA VAL A 63 2.51 0.87 -11.86
C VAL A 63 2.70 1.10 -10.37
N GLY A 64 3.06 0.08 -9.60
CA GLY A 64 3.25 0.29 -8.17
C GLY A 64 3.36 -0.99 -7.38
N ILE A 65 3.37 -0.84 -6.05
CA ILE A 65 3.47 -1.96 -5.11
C ILE A 65 2.49 -1.78 -3.96
N ILE A 66 2.20 -2.89 -3.30
CA ILE A 66 1.49 -2.91 -2.03
C ILE A 66 1.99 -4.14 -1.25
N GLN A 67 2.05 -4.04 0.08
CA GLN A 67 2.62 -5.09 0.90
C GLN A 67 1.60 -5.68 1.86
N LYS A 68 1.63 -7.01 2.01
CA LYS A 68 1.00 -7.68 3.15
C LYS A 68 2.03 -7.69 4.28
N ILE A 69 1.98 -6.70 5.16
CA ILE A 69 3.00 -6.49 6.19
C ILE A 69 2.97 -7.61 7.23
N ARG A 70 1.76 -7.98 7.69
CA ARG A 70 1.57 -9.10 8.61
C ARG A 70 0.41 -9.96 8.13
N ILE A 71 0.64 -11.26 8.09
CA ILE A 71 -0.40 -12.23 7.74
C ILE A 71 -0.72 -13.00 9.01
N GLU A 72 -1.88 -12.73 9.59
CA GLU A 72 -2.38 -13.41 10.77
C GLU A 72 -3.49 -14.39 10.36
N LEU A 73 -3.98 -15.20 11.29
CA LEU A 73 -4.94 -16.24 10.96
C LEU A 73 -6.19 -15.71 10.27
N ASP A 74 -6.73 -14.60 10.77
CA ASP A 74 -7.99 -14.03 10.29
C ASP A 74 -7.89 -12.58 9.84
N ASN A 75 -6.70 -11.99 9.92
CA ASN A 75 -6.47 -10.59 9.56
C ASN A 75 -5.20 -10.43 8.76
N ILE A 76 -5.23 -9.60 7.74
CA ILE A 76 -4.03 -9.20 7.00
C ILE A 76 -3.82 -7.70 7.20
N HIS A 77 -2.64 -7.34 7.68
CA HIS A 77 -2.24 -5.94 7.83
C HIS A 77 -1.48 -5.53 6.58
N ILE A 78 -2.00 -4.54 5.88
CA ILE A 78 -1.44 -4.08 4.61
C ILE A 78 -0.80 -2.71 4.78
N GLY A 79 0.06 -2.37 3.85
CA GLY A 79 0.69 -1.07 3.82
C GLY A 79 1.70 -0.97 2.71
N ARG A 80 2.56 0.02 2.81
CA ARG A 80 3.56 0.34 1.80
C ARG A 80 2.99 0.30 0.40
N PHE A 81 1.88 1.03 0.25
CA PHE A 81 1.13 1.15 -0.99
C PHE A 81 1.62 2.39 -1.74
N MET A 82 2.11 2.17 -2.95
CA MET A 82 2.64 3.25 -3.76
C MET A 82 2.27 3.02 -5.23
N ILE A 83 1.75 4.04 -5.85
CA ILE A 83 1.49 4.08 -7.29
C ILE A 83 2.48 5.06 -7.91
N ASN A 84 2.93 4.77 -9.13
CA ASN A 84 3.79 5.67 -9.88
C ASN A 84 3.27 7.11 -9.75
N PRO A 85 4.08 8.05 -9.23
CA PRO A 85 3.62 9.42 -8.97
C PRO A 85 3.05 10.13 -10.19
N GLU A 86 3.49 9.78 -11.40
CA GLU A 86 2.98 10.38 -12.63
C GLU A 86 1.57 9.93 -12.98
N LEU A 87 1.10 8.84 -12.35
CA LEU A 87 -0.21 8.25 -12.64
C LEU A 87 -1.25 8.53 -11.54
N THR A 88 -0.89 9.32 -10.53
CA THR A 88 -1.82 9.65 -9.45
C THR A 88 -2.90 10.62 -9.93
N GLY A 89 -4.02 10.66 -9.21
CA GLY A 89 -5.13 11.54 -9.55
C GLY A 89 -6.06 11.03 -10.64
N LYS A 90 -5.86 9.78 -11.10
CA LYS A 90 -6.65 9.19 -12.19
C LYS A 90 -7.51 8.01 -11.74
N GLY A 91 -7.63 7.82 -10.43
CA GLY A 91 -8.43 6.72 -9.88
C GLY A 91 -7.73 5.36 -9.89
N LEU A 92 -6.49 5.30 -10.36
CA LEU A 92 -5.75 4.05 -10.45
C LEU A 92 -5.46 3.46 -9.06
N GLY A 93 -5.09 4.29 -8.10
CA GLY A 93 -4.84 3.85 -6.73
C GLY A 93 -6.06 3.19 -6.10
N LYS A 94 -7.22 3.80 -6.27
CA LYS A 94 -8.46 3.25 -5.74
C LYS A 94 -8.78 1.89 -6.37
N ARG A 95 -8.65 1.78 -7.68
CA ARG A 95 -8.93 0.53 -8.38
C ARG A 95 -7.95 -0.58 -7.98
N ALA A 96 -6.66 -0.24 -7.87
CA ALA A 96 -5.64 -1.20 -7.45
C ALA A 96 -5.90 -1.68 -6.02
N LEU A 97 -6.22 -0.76 -5.12
CA LEU A 97 -6.52 -1.10 -3.73
C LEU A 97 -7.76 -2.00 -3.64
N MET A 98 -8.81 -1.68 -4.37
CA MET A 98 -10.04 -2.49 -4.38
C MET A 98 -9.77 -3.90 -4.92
N GLU A 99 -8.97 -4.04 -5.96
CA GLU A 99 -8.59 -5.34 -6.48
C GLU A 99 -7.80 -6.15 -5.45
N PHE A 100 -6.86 -5.51 -4.77
CA PHE A 100 -6.08 -6.14 -3.72
C PHE A 100 -6.96 -6.62 -2.57
N ILE A 101 -7.90 -5.79 -2.13
CA ILE A 101 -8.85 -6.13 -1.07
C ILE A 101 -9.69 -7.35 -1.49
N ASN A 102 -10.18 -7.35 -2.73
CA ASN A 102 -10.96 -8.48 -3.25
C ASN A 102 -10.16 -9.78 -3.22
N LEU A 103 -8.91 -9.74 -3.65
CA LEU A 103 -8.04 -10.90 -3.63
C LEU A 103 -7.82 -11.44 -2.22
N ILE A 104 -7.57 -10.54 -1.26
CA ILE A 104 -7.39 -10.92 0.14
C ILE A 104 -8.65 -11.59 0.69
N PHE A 105 -9.81 -11.01 0.45
CA PHE A 105 -11.06 -11.54 0.99
C PHE A 105 -11.55 -12.80 0.29
N GLN A 106 -10.94 -13.22 -0.81
CA GLN A 106 -11.19 -14.54 -1.38
C GLN A 106 -10.62 -15.67 -0.52
N GLU A 107 -9.66 -15.36 0.34
CA GLU A 107 -9.14 -16.33 1.29
C GLU A 107 -10.18 -16.57 2.39
N LYS A 108 -10.56 -17.85 2.59
CA LYS A 108 -11.68 -18.24 3.44
C LYS A 108 -11.57 -17.75 4.88
N ASN A 109 -10.36 -17.78 5.43
CA ASN A 109 -10.15 -17.51 6.85
C ASN A 109 -9.96 -16.04 7.16
N VAL A 110 -9.77 -15.19 6.14
CA VAL A 110 -9.52 -13.76 6.36
C VAL A 110 -10.86 -13.04 6.55
N ASN A 111 -11.02 -12.40 7.69
CA ASN A 111 -12.25 -11.69 8.06
C ASN A 111 -12.06 -10.17 8.06
N SER A 112 -10.82 -9.70 8.13
CA SER A 112 -10.55 -8.27 8.20
C SER A 112 -9.20 -7.91 7.58
N ILE A 113 -9.09 -6.65 7.20
CA ILE A 113 -7.86 -6.03 6.70
C ILE A 113 -7.62 -4.79 7.54
N THR A 114 -6.39 -4.61 8.02
CA THR A 114 -6.00 -3.41 8.75
C THR A 114 -4.87 -2.68 8.03
N LEU A 115 -4.76 -1.39 8.30
CA LEU A 115 -3.66 -0.57 7.80
C LEU A 115 -3.41 0.59 8.76
N ASN A 116 -2.24 1.22 8.62
CA ASN A 116 -1.92 2.46 9.32
C ASN A 116 -1.72 3.56 8.29
N VAL A 117 -2.13 4.78 8.63
CA VAL A 117 -1.92 5.95 7.78
C VAL A 117 -1.60 7.16 8.66
N PHE A 118 -0.57 7.92 8.28
CA PHE A 118 -0.23 9.14 8.99
C PHE A 118 -1.29 10.21 8.77
N ASP A 119 -1.56 11.00 9.80
CA ASP A 119 -2.52 12.10 9.75
C ASP A 119 -2.19 13.09 8.64
N TYR A 120 -0.90 13.38 8.43
CA TYR A 120 -0.48 14.32 7.40
C TYR A 120 -0.63 13.78 5.97
N ASN A 121 -0.82 12.48 5.81
CA ASN A 121 -1.05 11.87 4.50
C ASN A 121 -2.54 11.91 4.16
N VAL A 122 -3.03 13.12 3.94
CA VAL A 122 -4.46 13.40 3.77
C VAL A 122 -5.05 12.66 2.56
N GLY A 123 -4.30 12.59 1.46
CA GLY A 123 -4.76 11.91 0.26
C GLY A 123 -4.97 10.42 0.48
N ALA A 124 -4.03 9.76 1.14
CA ALA A 124 -4.15 8.33 1.45
C ALA A 124 -5.31 8.07 2.42
N LYS A 125 -5.43 8.88 3.47
CA LYS A 125 -6.52 8.74 4.45
C LYS A 125 -7.87 8.82 3.75
N LYS A 126 -8.02 9.78 2.84
CA LYS A 126 -9.24 9.97 2.07
C LYS A 126 -9.55 8.77 1.17
N LEU A 127 -8.52 8.23 0.53
CA LEU A 127 -8.66 7.04 -0.30
C LEU A 127 -9.16 5.86 0.53
N TYR A 128 -8.56 5.63 1.70
CA TYR A 128 -8.97 4.53 2.57
C TYR A 128 -10.39 4.71 3.09
N ASP A 129 -10.77 5.93 3.49
CA ASP A 129 -12.16 6.24 3.87
C ASP A 129 -13.12 5.90 2.73
N ASN A 130 -12.78 6.31 1.51
CA ASN A 130 -13.64 6.13 0.34
C ASN A 130 -13.87 4.67 -0.03
N VAL A 131 -12.88 3.81 0.19
CA VAL A 131 -13.04 2.37 -0.11
C VAL A 131 -13.71 1.60 1.02
N GLY A 132 -13.89 2.22 2.20
CA GLY A 132 -14.65 1.61 3.28
C GLY A 132 -13.89 1.27 4.54
N PHE A 133 -12.64 1.68 4.67
CA PHE A 133 -11.90 1.53 5.93
C PHE A 133 -12.42 2.51 6.97
N LYS A 134 -12.42 2.08 8.23
CA LYS A 134 -12.86 2.90 9.36
C LYS A 134 -11.76 2.99 10.40
N VAL A 135 -11.60 4.17 11.00
CA VAL A 135 -10.62 4.38 12.07
C VAL A 135 -11.05 3.60 13.32
N VAL A 136 -10.12 2.81 13.86
CA VAL A 136 -10.35 2.07 15.11
C VAL A 136 -9.37 2.46 16.20
N ASN A 137 -8.27 3.13 15.87
CA ASN A 137 -7.31 3.58 16.86
C ASN A 137 -6.55 4.79 16.34
N VAL A 138 -6.14 5.68 17.24
CA VAL A 138 -5.34 6.86 16.92
C VAL A 138 -4.12 6.86 17.83
N THR A 139 -2.93 6.97 17.25
CA THR A 139 -1.68 7.09 17.97
C THR A 139 -1.16 8.51 17.77
N GLU A 140 -0.84 9.22 18.87
CA GLU A 140 -0.40 10.62 18.80
C GLU A 140 1.11 10.77 18.68
N ASN A 141 1.89 9.84 19.25
CA ASN A 141 3.35 9.96 19.33
C ASN A 141 4.04 8.76 18.69
N PRO A 142 5.21 8.95 18.07
CA PRO A 142 5.91 10.21 17.81
C PRO A 142 5.24 11.08 16.75
N MET A 143 4.36 10.51 15.92
CA MET A 143 3.58 11.21 14.92
C MET A 143 2.17 10.68 14.91
N LYS A 144 1.21 11.57 14.71
CA LYS A 144 -0.20 11.17 14.67
C LYS A 144 -0.46 10.25 13.51
N LYS A 145 -1.02 9.08 13.80
CA LYS A 145 -1.42 8.11 12.78
C LYS A 145 -2.69 7.41 13.20
N TYR A 146 -3.42 6.94 12.19
CA TYR A 146 -4.65 6.20 12.35
C TYR A 146 -4.44 4.74 12.02
N MET A 147 -4.98 3.84 12.84
CA MET A 147 -5.17 2.45 12.43
C MET A 147 -6.59 2.32 11.91
N MET A 148 -6.73 1.77 10.72
CA MET A 148 -8.02 1.60 10.07
C MET A 148 -8.28 0.13 9.79
N ILE A 149 -9.57 -0.24 9.75
CA ILE A 149 -9.99 -1.61 9.50
C ILE A 149 -11.11 -1.67 8.47
N MET A 150 -11.10 -2.73 7.69
CA MET A 150 -12.23 -3.13 6.86
C MET A 150 -12.56 -4.58 7.21
N LYS A 151 -13.83 -4.85 7.52
CA LYS A 151 -14.31 -6.20 7.79
C LYS A 151 -14.95 -6.78 6.55
N LYS A 152 -14.78 -8.08 6.35
CA LYS A 152 -15.35 -8.78 5.21
C LYS A 152 -16.87 -8.60 5.18
N GLY A 153 -17.39 -8.22 4.02
CA GLY A 153 -18.82 -7.98 3.84
C GLY A 153 -19.33 -6.59 4.23
N GLU A 154 -18.46 -5.73 4.78
CA GLU A 154 -18.78 -4.33 5.07
C GLU A 154 -18.37 -3.42 3.92
N LYS A 155 -19.03 -2.31 3.80
CA LYS A 155 -18.69 -1.27 2.82
C LYS A 155 -18.54 0.09 3.46
#